data_1c57233922db4eaf01b26d8107cef9bd
#
_entry.id   1c57233922db4eaf01b26d8107cef9bd
#
_cell.length_a   1.000
_cell.length_b   1.000
_cell.length_c   1.000
_cell.angle_alpha   90.00
_cell.angle_beta   90.00
_cell.angle_gamma   90.00
#
_symmetry.space_group_name_H-M   'P 1'
#
loop_
_entity.id
_entity.type
_entity.pdbx_description
1 polymer ?
#
loop_
_entity_poly.entity_id
_entity_poly.type
_entity_poly.pdbx_seq_one_letter_code
_entity_poly.pdbx_strand_id
1 'polypeptide(L)'
;VDADGRVLLAQRPPGKQLAGLWEFPGGKIDPGERPEQALARELGEELGIDACVSCMQPLAFASHAYEDFHLLMPLFVCRRWDGLVSPREGQALRWARPRDLRKFPMPPADAPLIDPLIALLG
;
A
#
# COMPACT_ATOMS: atom_id res chain seq x y z
N VAL A 1 4.91 -7.02 -2.66
CA VAL A 1 4.55 -8.39 -3.08
C VAL A 1 5.73 -9.30 -2.79
N ASP A 2 5.49 -10.38 -2.02
CA ASP A 2 6.54 -11.33 -1.66
C ASP A 2 6.79 -12.37 -2.79
N ALA A 3 7.74 -13.29 -2.52
CA ALA A 3 8.13 -14.31 -3.51
C ALA A 3 6.99 -15.28 -3.84
N ASP A 4 5.99 -15.40 -2.96
CA ASP A 4 4.84 -16.28 -3.17
C ASP A 4 3.65 -15.55 -3.81
N GLY A 5 3.81 -14.30 -4.20
CA GLY A 5 2.74 -13.50 -4.81
C GLY A 5 1.73 -12.96 -3.82
N ARG A 6 2.06 -12.94 -2.52
CA ARG A 6 1.19 -12.36 -1.49
C ARG A 6 1.41 -10.86 -1.39
N VAL A 7 0.34 -10.15 -1.08
CA VAL A 7 0.31 -8.69 -0.97
C VAL A 7 0.33 -8.30 0.50
N LEU A 8 1.18 -7.34 0.86
CA LEU A 8 1.24 -6.83 2.22
C LEU A 8 0.12 -5.83 2.47
N LEU A 9 -0.60 -6.02 3.56
CA LEU A 9 -1.61 -5.09 4.06
C LEU A 9 -1.22 -4.61 5.44
N ALA A 10 -1.51 -3.34 5.72
CA ALA A 10 -1.32 -2.73 7.03
C ALA A 10 -2.67 -2.28 7.57
N GLN A 11 -2.92 -2.55 8.85
CA GLN A 11 -4.14 -2.12 9.52
C GLN A 11 -3.91 -0.76 10.17
N ARG A 12 -4.80 0.18 9.92
CA ARG A 12 -4.73 1.51 10.54
C ARG A 12 -4.89 1.37 12.06
N PRO A 13 -3.96 1.94 12.85
CA PRO A 13 -3.98 1.77 14.29
C PRO A 13 -5.15 2.49 14.96
N PRO A 14 -5.52 2.10 16.20
CA PRO A 14 -6.54 2.80 16.97
C PRO A 14 -6.20 4.28 17.14
N GLY A 15 -7.23 5.12 17.17
CA GLY A 15 -7.07 6.57 17.36
C GLY A 15 -6.85 7.37 16.09
N LYS A 16 -6.66 6.71 14.94
CA LYS A 16 -6.56 7.37 13.64
C LYS A 16 -7.87 7.27 12.89
N GLN A 17 -8.07 8.15 11.89
CA GLN A 17 -9.20 8.05 10.98
C GLN A 17 -9.22 6.67 10.32
N LEU A 18 -10.41 6.09 10.14
CA LEU A 18 -10.59 4.79 9.51
C LEU A 18 -9.84 3.67 10.25
N ALA A 19 -9.70 3.79 11.59
CA ALA A 19 -9.05 2.78 12.42
C ALA A 19 -9.67 1.40 12.19
N GLY A 20 -8.83 0.36 12.17
CA GLY A 20 -9.27 -1.01 11.96
C GLY A 20 -9.39 -1.43 10.50
N LEU A 21 -9.38 -0.48 9.55
CA LEU A 21 -9.38 -0.81 8.13
C LEU A 21 -7.98 -1.18 7.66
N TRP A 22 -7.92 -2.08 6.70
CA TRP A 22 -6.69 -2.53 6.09
C TRP A 22 -6.41 -1.74 4.81
N GLU A 23 -5.15 -1.39 4.59
CA GLU A 23 -4.75 -0.59 3.44
C GLU A 23 -3.44 -1.08 2.85
N PHE A 24 -3.19 -0.70 1.61
CA PHE A 24 -1.88 -0.92 1.01
C PHE A 24 -0.89 0.07 1.64
N PRO A 25 0.32 -0.38 2.04
CA PRO A 25 1.29 0.53 2.63
C PRO A 25 1.66 1.67 1.69
N GLY A 26 1.85 2.85 2.24
CA GLY A 26 2.22 4.05 1.50
C GLY A 26 1.77 5.29 2.24
N GLY A 27 1.87 6.43 1.59
CA GLY A 27 1.51 7.69 2.19
C GLY A 27 1.51 8.83 1.19
N LYS A 28 1.59 10.05 1.70
CA LYS A 28 1.51 11.25 0.90
C LYS A 28 2.82 11.52 0.15
N ILE A 29 2.68 12.13 -1.03
CA ILE A 29 3.81 12.62 -1.82
C ILE A 29 4.18 14.00 -1.30
N ASP A 30 5.44 14.16 -0.88
CA ASP A 30 5.94 15.47 -0.44
C ASP A 30 6.34 16.33 -1.64
N PRO A 31 6.37 17.67 -1.48
CA PRO A 31 6.82 18.55 -2.56
C PRO A 31 8.21 18.15 -3.09
N GLY A 32 8.32 18.09 -4.41
CA GLY A 32 9.57 17.72 -5.08
C GLY A 32 9.85 16.23 -5.21
N GLU A 33 9.03 15.38 -4.60
CA GLU A 33 9.17 13.94 -4.76
C GLU A 33 8.38 13.43 -5.96
N ARG A 34 8.94 12.41 -6.64
CA ARG A 34 8.15 11.60 -7.57
C ARG A 34 7.35 10.55 -6.76
N PRO A 35 6.23 10.04 -7.31
CA PRO A 35 5.42 9.05 -6.57
C PRO A 35 6.21 7.84 -6.08
N GLU A 36 7.13 7.30 -6.89
CA GLU A 36 7.93 6.14 -6.52
C GLU A 36 8.91 6.46 -5.38
N GLN A 37 9.47 7.68 -5.38
CA GLN A 37 10.35 8.13 -4.30
C GLN A 37 9.59 8.30 -3.00
N ALA A 38 8.39 8.88 -3.07
CA ALA A 38 7.52 9.03 -1.91
C ALA A 38 7.16 7.66 -1.32
N LEU A 39 6.83 6.69 -2.17
CA LEU A 39 6.52 5.34 -1.73
C LEU A 39 7.71 4.69 -1.04
N ALA A 40 8.91 4.79 -1.62
CA ALA A 40 10.11 4.22 -1.00
C ALA A 40 10.38 4.84 0.37
N ARG A 41 10.22 6.16 0.51
CA ARG A 41 10.38 6.85 1.79
C ARG A 41 9.35 6.37 2.81
N GLU A 42 8.08 6.29 2.43
CA GLU A 42 7.01 5.82 3.31
C GLU A 42 7.23 4.37 3.75
N LEU A 43 7.64 3.49 2.83
CA LEU A 43 7.94 2.11 3.17
C LEU A 43 9.13 1.99 4.13
N GLY A 44 10.11 2.87 4.02
CA GLY A 44 11.20 2.96 4.97
C GLY A 44 10.72 3.36 6.35
N GLU A 45 9.88 4.37 6.44
CA GLU A 45 9.33 4.86 7.71
C GLU A 45 8.38 3.85 8.36
N GLU A 46 7.49 3.26 7.59
CA GLU A 46 6.44 2.38 8.10
C GLU A 46 6.90 0.95 8.34
N LEU A 47 7.79 0.44 7.52
CA LEU A 47 8.15 -0.98 7.48
C LEU A 47 9.64 -1.25 7.70
N GLY A 48 10.48 -0.23 7.67
CA GLY A 48 11.92 -0.37 7.87
C GLY A 48 12.66 -1.02 6.70
N ILE A 49 12.14 -0.93 5.50
CA ILE A 49 12.76 -1.52 4.31
C ILE A 49 13.28 -0.44 3.37
N ASP A 50 14.28 -0.80 2.58
CA ASP A 50 14.84 0.04 1.51
C ASP A 50 14.32 -0.51 0.17
N ALA A 51 13.25 0.08 -0.33
CA ALA A 51 12.61 -0.37 -1.55
C ALA A 51 13.33 0.12 -2.80
N CYS A 52 13.44 -0.74 -3.79
CA CYS A 52 14.07 -0.42 -5.08
C CYS A 52 13.14 0.48 -5.90
N VAL A 53 13.43 1.79 -5.95
CA VAL A 53 12.61 2.78 -6.67
C VAL A 53 12.48 2.43 -8.15
N SER A 54 13.60 2.10 -8.80
CA SER A 54 13.60 1.80 -10.24
C SER A 54 12.95 0.45 -10.58
N CYS A 55 12.70 -0.39 -9.59
CA CYS A 55 12.06 -1.69 -9.78
C CYS A 55 10.53 -1.63 -9.63
N MET A 56 9.98 -0.51 -9.19
CA MET A 56 8.55 -0.35 -9.02
C MET A 56 7.82 -0.27 -10.35
N GLN A 57 6.72 -1.01 -10.47
CA GLN A 57 5.90 -1.04 -11.69
C GLN A 57 4.54 -0.41 -11.42
N PRO A 58 4.16 0.64 -12.16
CA PRO A 58 2.82 1.20 -12.02
C PRO A 58 1.79 0.18 -12.50
N LEU A 59 0.74 -0.02 -11.72
CA LEU A 59 -0.32 -0.98 -12.07
C LEU A 59 -1.63 -0.29 -12.36
N ALA A 60 -2.07 0.60 -11.47
CA ALA A 60 -3.38 1.23 -11.55
C ALA A 60 -3.37 2.49 -10.70
N PHE A 61 -4.46 3.23 -10.73
CA PHE A 61 -4.70 4.28 -9.76
C PHE A 61 -6.15 4.27 -9.29
N ALA A 62 -6.39 4.78 -8.09
CA ALA A 62 -7.73 5.02 -7.57
C ALA A 62 -7.98 6.51 -7.52
N SER A 63 -9.21 6.90 -7.82
CA SER A 63 -9.68 8.28 -7.75
C SER A 63 -10.94 8.29 -6.88
N HIS A 64 -10.89 8.99 -5.76
CA HIS A 64 -12.01 9.01 -4.82
C HIS A 64 -12.24 10.42 -4.27
N ALA A 65 -13.47 10.88 -4.35
CA ALA A 65 -13.87 12.17 -3.80
C ALA A 65 -14.31 11.97 -2.34
N TYR A 66 -13.53 12.52 -1.43
CA TYR A 66 -13.94 12.68 -0.03
C TYR A 66 -14.67 14.01 0.12
N GLU A 67 -15.28 14.25 1.29
CA GLU A 67 -16.05 15.45 1.52
C GLU A 67 -15.23 16.73 1.29
N ASP A 68 -13.99 16.76 1.80
CA ASP A 68 -13.14 17.94 1.78
C ASP A 68 -12.06 17.95 0.71
N PHE A 69 -11.84 16.82 0.02
CA PHE A 69 -10.77 16.73 -0.97
C PHE A 69 -11.00 15.56 -1.93
N HIS A 70 -10.28 15.60 -3.05
CA HIS A 70 -10.25 14.51 -4.02
C HIS A 70 -8.90 13.78 -3.90
N LEU A 71 -8.94 12.47 -3.67
CA LEU A 71 -7.74 11.65 -3.59
C LEU A 71 -7.45 10.99 -4.93
N LEU A 72 -6.23 11.18 -5.43
CA LEU A 72 -5.69 10.42 -6.54
C LEU A 72 -4.55 9.56 -6.00
N MET A 73 -4.72 8.25 -6.02
CA MET A 73 -3.76 7.32 -5.41
C MET A 73 -3.22 6.35 -6.45
N PRO A 74 -1.96 6.52 -6.88
CA PRO A 74 -1.33 5.52 -7.74
C PRO A 74 -0.95 4.29 -6.93
N LEU A 75 -1.07 3.12 -7.57
CA LEU A 75 -0.63 1.85 -7.01
C LEU A 75 0.54 1.31 -7.81
N PHE A 76 1.64 1.06 -7.11
CA PHE A 76 2.83 0.43 -7.69
C PHE A 76 2.99 -0.98 -7.14
N VAL A 77 3.48 -1.88 -7.98
CA VAL A 77 3.89 -3.21 -7.54
C VAL A 77 5.39 -3.14 -7.22
N CYS A 78 5.73 -3.41 -5.96
CA CYS A 78 7.09 -3.45 -5.45
C CYS A 78 7.43 -4.88 -5.05
N ARG A 79 8.41 -5.50 -5.72
CA ARG A 79 8.83 -6.88 -5.47
C ARG A 79 10.25 -6.97 -4.93
N ARG A 80 10.99 -5.84 -4.90
CA ARG A 80 12.40 -5.84 -4.51
C ARG A 80 12.67 -4.78 -3.45
N TRP A 81 13.22 -5.21 -2.35
CA TRP A 81 13.65 -4.35 -1.26
C TRP A 81 14.75 -5.03 -0.46
N ASP A 82 15.53 -4.23 0.27
CA ASP A 82 16.47 -4.70 1.26
C ASP A 82 15.88 -4.54 2.65
N GLY A 83 16.22 -5.45 3.55
CA GLY A 83 15.74 -5.43 4.92
C GLY A 83 14.55 -6.32 5.16
N LEU A 84 14.15 -6.42 6.41
CA LEU A 84 13.02 -7.23 6.84
C LEU A 84 11.81 -6.33 7.12
N VAL A 85 10.67 -6.68 6.53
CA VAL A 85 9.41 -5.99 6.78
C VAL A 85 9.06 -6.11 8.26
N SER A 86 8.89 -4.97 8.93
CA SER A 86 8.51 -4.92 10.34
C SER A 86 7.58 -3.73 10.59
N PRO A 87 6.65 -3.84 11.58
CA PRO A 87 5.71 -2.75 11.87
C PRO A 87 6.40 -1.67 12.70
N ARG A 88 6.90 -0.65 12.05
CA ARG A 88 7.64 0.46 12.70
C ARG A 88 6.74 1.47 13.38
N GLU A 89 5.44 1.43 13.13
CA GLU A 89 4.47 2.39 13.66
C GLU A 89 3.39 1.72 14.52
N GLY A 90 3.65 0.51 15.01
CA GLY A 90 2.71 -0.22 15.85
C GLY A 90 1.49 -0.76 15.11
N GLN A 91 1.47 -0.70 13.79
CA GLN A 91 0.37 -1.22 12.98
C GLN A 91 0.44 -2.73 12.87
N ALA A 92 -0.72 -3.38 12.70
CA ALA A 92 -0.75 -4.80 12.37
C ALA A 92 -0.44 -4.98 10.88
N LEU A 93 0.27 -6.05 10.54
CA LEU A 93 0.63 -6.39 9.16
C LEU A 93 0.11 -7.78 8.81
N ARG A 94 -0.35 -7.96 7.57
CA ARG A 94 -0.78 -9.26 7.05
C ARG A 94 -0.33 -9.42 5.60
N TRP A 95 0.22 -10.59 5.30
CA TRP A 95 0.45 -11.01 3.93
C TRP A 95 -0.79 -11.75 3.45
N ALA A 96 -1.43 -11.25 2.39
CA ALA A 96 -2.68 -11.78 1.89
C ALA A 96 -2.52 -12.26 0.45
N ARG A 97 -3.13 -13.40 0.12
CA ARG A 97 -3.22 -13.82 -1.27
C ARG A 97 -4.16 -12.89 -2.02
N PRO A 98 -3.90 -12.61 -3.30
CA PRO A 98 -4.76 -11.67 -4.05
C PRO A 98 -6.25 -12.02 -3.97
N ARG A 99 -6.59 -13.28 -4.07
CA ARG A 99 -7.98 -13.76 -3.99
C ARG A 99 -8.64 -13.52 -2.63
N ASP A 100 -7.84 -13.32 -1.58
CA ASP A 100 -8.34 -13.10 -0.22
C ASP A 100 -8.43 -11.61 0.14
N LEU A 101 -8.00 -10.71 -0.73
CA LEU A 101 -7.99 -9.27 -0.44
C LEU A 101 -9.38 -8.73 -0.12
N ARG A 102 -10.44 -9.27 -0.74
CA ARG A 102 -11.81 -8.84 -0.49
C ARG A 102 -12.33 -9.18 0.90
N LYS A 103 -11.64 -10.05 1.62
CA LYS A 103 -12.00 -10.42 2.99
C LYS A 103 -11.58 -9.37 4.01
N PHE A 104 -10.74 -8.43 3.60
CA PHE A 104 -10.24 -7.37 4.47
C PHE A 104 -11.04 -6.09 4.22
N PRO A 105 -11.63 -5.48 5.28
CA PRO A 105 -12.31 -4.20 5.12
C PRO A 105 -11.27 -3.11 4.81
N MET A 106 -11.51 -2.34 3.75
CA MET A 106 -10.59 -1.32 3.25
C MET A 106 -11.25 0.04 3.12
N PRO A 107 -10.47 1.14 3.18
CA PRO A 107 -10.97 2.45 2.81
C PRO A 107 -11.52 2.46 1.38
N PRO A 108 -12.47 3.36 1.07
CA PRO A 108 -13.08 3.43 -0.26
C PRO A 108 -12.08 3.60 -1.41
N ALA A 109 -10.96 4.28 -1.18
CA ALA A 109 -9.95 4.49 -2.21
C ALA A 109 -9.13 3.22 -2.51
N ASP A 110 -8.95 2.34 -1.52
CA ASP A 110 -8.14 1.12 -1.68
C ASP A 110 -8.93 0.00 -2.36
N ALA A 111 -10.21 -0.13 -2.05
CA ALA A 111 -11.03 -1.25 -2.53
C ALA A 111 -11.03 -1.42 -4.05
N PRO A 112 -11.11 -0.36 -4.89
CA PRO A 112 -11.07 -0.51 -6.35
C PRO A 112 -9.76 -1.08 -6.90
N LEU A 113 -8.68 -1.08 -6.10
CA LEU A 113 -7.37 -1.57 -6.52
C LEU A 113 -7.24 -3.09 -6.41
N ILE A 114 -8.21 -3.76 -5.78
CA ILE A 114 -8.19 -5.21 -5.60
C ILE A 114 -8.28 -5.94 -6.95
N ASP A 115 -9.19 -5.54 -7.83
CA ASP A 115 -9.38 -6.20 -9.12
C ASP A 115 -8.11 -6.17 -9.99
N PRO A 116 -7.42 -5.03 -10.16
CA PRO A 116 -6.15 -5.02 -10.88
C PRO A 116 -5.10 -5.95 -10.28
N LEU A 117 -5.05 -6.04 -8.94
CA LEU A 117 -4.10 -6.94 -8.27
C LEU A 117 -4.43 -8.40 -8.52
N ILE A 118 -5.69 -8.78 -8.45
CA ILE A 118 -6.13 -10.15 -8.76
C ILE A 118 -5.80 -10.48 -10.22
N ALA A 119 -6.04 -9.56 -11.14
CA ALA A 119 -5.76 -9.76 -12.55
C ALA A 119 -4.27 -9.99 -12.82
N LEU A 120 -3.40 -9.27 -12.09
CA LEU A 120 -1.95 -9.39 -12.27
C LEU A 120 -1.38 -10.62 -11.55
N LEU A 121 -1.81 -10.86 -10.32
CA LEU A 121 -1.13 -11.81 -9.42
C LEU A 121 -1.86 -13.14 -9.28
N GLY A 122 -3.07 -13.19 -9.68
CA GLY A 122 -3.80 -14.39 -9.73
C GLY A 122 -4.67 -14.91 -8.81
#